data_7207f642ba2785bf7725039f024ba350
#
_entry.id   7207f642ba2785bf7725039f024ba350
#
_cell.length_a   1.000
_cell.length_b   1.000
_cell.length_c   1.000
_cell.angle_alpha   90.00
_cell.angle_beta   90.00
_cell.angle_gamma   90.00
#
_symmetry.space_group_name_H-M   'P 1'
#
loop_
_entity.id
_entity.type
_entity.pdbx_description
1 polymer ?
#
loop_
_entity_poly.entity_id
_entity_poly.type
_entity_poly.pdbx_seq_one_letter_code
_entity_poly.pdbx_strand_id
1 'polypeptide(L)'
;MPQEGKIREQDIRAKSPTPAPASRDVKEPRSASEATSAPTAPPLADDSSLLAKITPGVTPQRAASLRVTDEARKLLDAGEPAKAMSRLERTIVIDSTNGYGYFYLAKAQYRLGHYQESLNLLEVAQSRLSGETFWLAEVHALRGENYRALGQTPRAEASYHQSLRLNSGNRTASDGLTRMTAETPAAAK
;
A
#
# COMPACT_ATOMS: atom_id res chain seq x y z
N MET A 1 -26.80 -52.56 -21.75
CA MET A 1 -27.87 -53.36 -21.13
C MET A 1 -27.81 -53.13 -19.65
N PRO A 2 -28.92 -52.82 -19.11
CA PRO A 2 -29.13 -51.80 -18.01
C PRO A 2 -29.36 -52.47 -16.68
N GLN A 3 -29.43 -51.63 -15.65
CA GLN A 3 -30.47 -51.68 -14.59
C GLN A 3 -30.27 -50.45 -13.71
N GLU A 4 -31.04 -49.52 -13.78
CA GLU A 4 -32.24 -49.04 -13.08
C GLU A 4 -32.41 -49.64 -11.68
N GLY A 5 -32.44 -48.75 -10.70
CA GLY A 5 -32.78 -48.96 -9.31
C GLY A 5 -33.40 -47.69 -8.72
N LYS A 6 -34.67 -47.50 -9.03
CA LYS A 6 -35.63 -46.60 -8.41
C LYS A 6 -35.79 -46.83 -6.90
N ILE A 7 -36.46 -45.85 -6.29
CA ILE A 7 -37.37 -45.86 -5.11
C ILE A 7 -36.73 -45.37 -3.83
N ARG A 8 -37.32 -44.51 -3.02
CA ARG A 8 -38.74 -44.16 -2.74
C ARG A 8 -38.79 -42.82 -1.98
N GLU A 9 -39.71 -41.99 -2.40
CA GLU A 9 -40.43 -41.07 -1.49
C GLU A 9 -41.19 -41.86 -0.43
N GLN A 10 -41.26 -41.30 0.75
CA GLN A 10 -42.40 -41.32 1.68
C GLN A 10 -42.06 -40.47 2.90
N ASP A 11 -42.64 -39.30 3.01
CA ASP A 11 -43.74 -38.96 3.91
C ASP A 11 -43.48 -39.20 5.42
N ILE A 12 -43.55 -38.14 6.18
CA ILE A 12 -44.35 -37.95 7.38
C ILE A 12 -44.30 -36.49 7.83
N ARG A 13 -45.15 -35.71 7.46
CA ARG A 13 -46.34 -35.03 8.04
C ARG A 13 -46.24 -34.61 9.53
N ALA A 14 -46.30 -33.29 9.69
CA ALA A 14 -47.01 -32.50 10.68
C ALA A 14 -46.76 -32.62 12.18
N LYS A 15 -46.44 -31.48 12.78
CA LYS A 15 -47.23 -30.82 13.83
C LYS A 15 -46.70 -29.45 14.18
N SER A 16 -47.47 -28.45 13.86
CA SER A 16 -47.45 -27.17 14.61
C SER A 16 -48.24 -27.34 15.91
N PRO A 17 -47.98 -26.54 16.94
CA PRO A 17 -48.88 -25.39 17.15
C PRO A 17 -48.19 -24.11 17.65
N THR A 18 -48.69 -23.01 17.18
CA THR A 18 -48.61 -21.68 17.79
C THR A 18 -49.46 -21.64 19.07
N PRO A 19 -49.12 -20.81 20.06
CA PRO A 19 -49.74 -19.50 20.16
C PRO A 19 -48.82 -18.34 20.62
N ALA A 20 -49.10 -17.15 20.12
CA ALA A 20 -48.78 -15.87 20.73
C ALA A 20 -49.81 -15.58 21.88
N PRO A 21 -49.69 -14.55 22.74
CA PRO A 21 -49.00 -13.27 22.58
C PRO A 21 -48.35 -12.75 23.89
N ALA A 22 -47.49 -11.75 23.79
CA ALA A 22 -47.47 -10.64 24.77
C ALA A 22 -46.50 -9.54 24.34
N SER A 23 -47.08 -8.39 24.11
CA SER A 23 -46.43 -7.10 23.99
C SER A 23 -45.54 -6.79 25.20
N ARG A 24 -44.31 -6.38 24.99
CA ARG A 24 -43.59 -5.53 25.93
C ARG A 24 -42.71 -4.59 25.14
N ASP A 25 -43.05 -3.31 25.24
CA ASP A 25 -42.20 -2.18 24.92
C ASP A 25 -40.77 -2.38 25.45
N VAL A 26 -39.78 -2.43 24.56
CA VAL A 26 -38.38 -2.21 24.92
C VAL A 26 -37.82 -1.16 23.98
N LYS A 27 -37.74 -0.01 24.55
CA LYS A 27 -36.99 1.19 24.20
C LYS A 27 -35.74 0.84 23.41
N GLU A 28 -35.68 1.29 22.14
CA GLU A 28 -34.50 1.30 21.31
C GLU A 28 -33.34 2.05 22.01
N PRO A 29 -32.18 1.45 22.19
CA PRO A 29 -30.98 2.24 22.39
C PRO A 29 -30.47 2.69 21.04
N ARG A 30 -30.48 4.01 20.82
CA ARG A 30 -29.77 4.65 19.73
C ARG A 30 -28.34 4.13 19.71
N SER A 31 -28.03 3.29 18.74
CA SER A 31 -26.66 2.94 18.40
C SER A 31 -26.00 4.18 17.78
N ALA A 32 -25.33 4.92 18.61
CA ALA A 32 -24.30 5.85 18.14
C ALA A 32 -23.25 4.99 17.44
N SER A 33 -23.18 5.11 16.12
CA SER A 33 -22.07 4.60 15.32
C SER A 33 -20.83 5.39 15.73
N GLU A 34 -20.18 4.98 16.80
CA GLU A 34 -18.80 5.34 17.04
C GLU A 34 -17.98 4.68 15.94
N ALA A 35 -17.63 5.49 14.94
CA ALA A 35 -16.55 5.18 14.03
C ALA A 35 -15.29 5.00 14.89
N THR A 36 -15.01 3.76 15.24
CA THR A 36 -13.76 3.38 15.90
C THR A 36 -12.65 3.64 14.88
N SER A 37 -12.07 4.83 14.94
CA SER A 37 -10.83 5.12 14.25
C SER A 37 -9.80 4.10 14.73
N ALA A 38 -9.39 3.22 13.84
CA ALA A 38 -8.32 2.27 14.11
C ALA A 38 -7.10 3.03 14.66
N PRO A 39 -6.41 2.53 15.69
CA PRO A 39 -5.28 3.21 16.26
C PRO A 39 -4.22 3.43 15.18
N THR A 40 -3.94 4.70 14.89
CA THR A 40 -2.90 5.11 13.96
C THR A 40 -1.56 4.78 14.61
N ALA A 41 -0.71 4.02 13.93
CA ALA A 41 0.63 3.72 14.42
C ALA A 41 1.41 5.02 14.66
N PRO A 42 2.29 5.09 15.69
CA PRO A 42 3.09 6.27 15.95
C PRO A 42 4.02 6.58 14.76
N PRO A 43 4.46 7.85 14.62
CA PRO A 43 5.46 8.19 13.62
C PRO A 43 6.74 7.37 13.83
N LEU A 44 7.27 6.80 12.77
CA LEU A 44 8.54 6.07 12.81
C LEU A 44 9.71 7.04 12.75
N ALA A 45 10.83 6.67 13.36
CA ALA A 45 12.10 7.37 13.18
C ALA A 45 12.51 7.35 11.70
N ASP A 46 13.18 8.42 11.26
CA ASP A 46 13.70 8.50 9.89
C ASP A 46 14.78 7.45 9.66
N ASP A 47 14.52 6.49 8.79
CA ASP A 47 15.42 5.43 8.37
C ASP A 47 15.83 5.60 6.89
N SER A 48 15.79 6.82 6.37
CA SER A 48 16.06 7.12 4.96
C SER A 48 17.55 7.05 4.57
N SER A 49 18.46 6.98 5.56
CA SER A 49 19.89 6.97 5.30
C SER A 49 20.37 5.63 4.76
N LEU A 50 20.62 5.55 3.44
CA LEU A 50 21.16 4.34 2.80
C LEU A 50 22.60 4.04 3.21
N LEU A 51 23.40 5.07 3.47
CA LEU A 51 24.79 4.91 3.87
C LEU A 51 24.91 4.34 5.29
N ALA A 52 23.96 4.62 6.17
CA ALA A 52 23.92 4.03 7.51
C ALA A 52 23.67 2.51 7.48
N LYS A 53 23.12 1.98 6.39
CA LYS A 53 22.90 0.54 6.19
C LYS A 53 24.16 -0.20 5.76
N ILE A 54 25.27 0.51 5.51
CA ILE A 54 26.59 -0.07 5.22
C ILE A 54 27.29 -0.34 6.55
N THR A 55 26.95 -1.46 7.18
CA THR A 55 27.50 -1.88 8.47
C THR A 55 28.65 -2.91 8.28
N PRO A 56 29.47 -3.18 9.31
CA PRO A 56 30.43 -4.28 9.27
C PRO A 56 29.73 -5.60 8.95
N GLY A 57 30.23 -6.34 7.95
CA GLY A 57 29.64 -7.59 7.48
C GLY A 57 28.76 -7.45 6.23
N VAL A 58 28.42 -6.25 5.79
CA VAL A 58 27.80 -6.04 4.48
C VAL A 58 28.78 -6.38 3.37
N THR A 59 28.36 -7.17 2.38
CA THR A 59 29.22 -7.53 1.25
C THR A 59 29.67 -6.30 0.46
N PRO A 60 30.87 -6.30 -0.14
CA PRO A 60 31.35 -5.18 -0.96
C PRO A 60 30.37 -4.83 -2.10
N GLN A 61 29.75 -5.84 -2.69
CA GLN A 61 28.73 -5.70 -3.74
C GLN A 61 27.52 -4.93 -3.22
N ARG A 62 26.97 -5.32 -2.07
CA ARG A 62 25.84 -4.64 -1.43
C ARG A 62 26.20 -3.20 -1.04
N ALA A 63 27.39 -3.00 -0.47
CA ALA A 63 27.86 -1.66 -0.11
C ALA A 63 28.02 -0.75 -1.34
N ALA A 64 28.54 -1.27 -2.45
CA ALA A 64 28.65 -0.54 -3.71
C ALA A 64 27.26 -0.17 -4.26
N SER A 65 26.32 -1.13 -4.26
CA SER A 65 24.95 -0.93 -4.69
C SER A 65 24.24 0.17 -3.87
N LEU A 66 24.38 0.18 -2.54
CA LEU A 66 23.82 1.21 -1.66
C LEU A 66 24.41 2.60 -1.93
N ARG A 67 25.73 2.71 -2.19
CA ARG A 67 26.35 4.01 -2.54
C ARG A 67 25.82 4.56 -3.85
N VAL A 68 25.73 3.71 -4.90
CA VAL A 68 25.19 4.13 -6.20
C VAL A 68 23.71 4.51 -6.06
N THR A 69 22.94 3.82 -5.21
CA THR A 69 21.56 4.21 -4.92
C THR A 69 21.46 5.57 -4.24
N ASP A 70 22.37 5.88 -3.28
CA ASP A 70 22.40 7.19 -2.62
C ASP A 70 22.80 8.33 -3.57
N GLU A 71 23.73 8.07 -4.48
CA GLU A 71 24.06 9.02 -5.56
C GLU A 71 22.85 9.31 -6.46
N ALA A 72 22.13 8.26 -6.84
CA ALA A 72 20.92 8.41 -7.66
C ALA A 72 19.80 9.14 -6.91
N ARG A 73 19.64 8.91 -5.60
CA ARG A 73 18.75 9.69 -4.76
C ARG A 73 19.06 11.19 -4.83
N LYS A 74 20.35 11.56 -4.71
CA LYS A 74 20.78 12.96 -4.80
C LYS A 74 20.48 13.57 -6.17
N LEU A 75 20.62 12.78 -7.26
CA LEU A 75 20.21 13.23 -8.60
C LEU A 75 18.70 13.47 -8.70
N LEU A 76 17.89 12.61 -8.08
CA LEU A 76 16.44 12.85 -8.00
C LEU A 76 16.11 14.12 -7.22
N ASP A 77 16.78 14.35 -6.10
CA ASP A 77 16.60 15.56 -5.29
C ASP A 77 17.03 16.84 -6.06
N ALA A 78 18.03 16.70 -6.93
CA ALA A 78 18.47 17.76 -7.85
C ALA A 78 17.57 17.95 -9.10
N GLY A 79 16.49 17.15 -9.24
CA GLY A 79 15.58 17.27 -10.38
C GLY A 79 16.09 16.63 -11.67
N GLU A 80 17.01 15.66 -11.58
CA GLU A 80 17.63 14.97 -12.71
C GLU A 80 17.18 13.48 -12.81
N PRO A 81 15.88 13.19 -13.02
CA PRO A 81 15.36 11.82 -12.94
C PRO A 81 15.92 10.90 -14.02
N ALA A 82 16.21 11.39 -15.22
CA ALA A 82 16.79 10.58 -16.30
C ALA A 82 18.21 10.10 -15.96
N LYS A 83 19.04 10.97 -15.36
CA LYS A 83 20.39 10.57 -14.90
C LYS A 83 20.31 9.60 -13.72
N ALA A 84 19.38 9.86 -12.79
CA ALA A 84 19.13 8.95 -11.67
C ALA A 84 18.74 7.56 -12.16
N MET A 85 17.84 7.47 -13.13
CA MET A 85 17.39 6.21 -13.73
C MET A 85 18.56 5.39 -14.26
N SER A 86 19.42 5.98 -15.08
CA SER A 86 20.61 5.27 -15.62
C SER A 86 21.57 4.76 -14.53
N ARG A 87 21.68 5.46 -13.39
CA ARG A 87 22.47 4.99 -12.24
C ARG A 87 21.77 3.82 -11.54
N LEU A 88 20.46 3.90 -11.37
CA LEU A 88 19.65 2.89 -10.65
C LEU A 88 19.54 1.57 -11.43
N GLU A 89 19.48 1.63 -12.76
CA GLU A 89 19.56 0.43 -13.61
C GLU A 89 20.86 -0.33 -13.37
N ARG A 90 21.99 0.37 -13.28
CA ARG A 90 23.27 -0.24 -12.92
C ARG A 90 23.27 -0.83 -11.50
N THR A 91 22.60 -0.17 -10.57
CA THR A 91 22.44 -0.66 -9.19
C THR A 91 21.77 -2.03 -9.14
N ILE A 92 20.71 -2.22 -9.93
CA ILE A 92 19.98 -3.49 -10.01
C ILE A 92 20.82 -4.59 -10.65
N VAL A 93 21.67 -4.25 -11.63
CA VAL A 93 22.63 -5.20 -12.23
C VAL A 93 23.69 -5.63 -11.20
N ILE A 94 24.19 -4.70 -10.38
CA ILE A 94 25.17 -4.99 -9.32
C ILE A 94 24.55 -5.87 -8.24
N ASP A 95 23.35 -5.53 -7.78
CA ASP A 95 22.66 -6.22 -6.70
C ASP A 95 21.14 -6.20 -6.91
N SER A 96 20.60 -7.25 -7.51
CA SER A 96 19.16 -7.42 -7.79
C SER A 96 18.33 -7.63 -6.51
N THR A 97 18.95 -7.75 -5.34
CA THR A 97 18.25 -7.83 -4.06
C THR A 97 18.06 -6.48 -3.40
N ASN A 98 18.64 -5.41 -3.96
CA ASN A 98 18.56 -4.06 -3.42
C ASN A 98 17.17 -3.44 -3.59
N GLY A 99 16.27 -3.64 -2.63
CA GLY A 99 14.92 -3.08 -2.63
C GLY A 99 14.89 -1.54 -2.71
N TYR A 100 15.89 -0.87 -2.14
CA TYR A 100 16.00 0.59 -2.23
C TYR A 100 16.29 1.06 -3.66
N GLY A 101 17.11 0.30 -4.41
CA GLY A 101 17.38 0.56 -5.81
C GLY A 101 16.09 0.53 -6.64
N TYR A 102 15.25 -0.48 -6.43
CA TYR A 102 13.94 -0.57 -7.08
C TYR A 102 13.00 0.58 -6.66
N PHE A 103 12.97 0.94 -5.38
CA PHE A 103 12.16 2.06 -4.89
C PHE A 103 12.55 3.39 -5.56
N TYR A 104 13.84 3.71 -5.59
CA TYR A 104 14.30 4.95 -6.21
C TYR A 104 14.16 4.93 -7.74
N LEU A 105 14.30 3.77 -8.38
CA LEU A 105 14.01 3.62 -9.81
C LEU A 105 12.53 3.88 -10.09
N ALA A 106 11.63 3.34 -9.26
CA ALA A 106 10.21 3.65 -9.35
C ALA A 106 9.94 5.16 -9.19
N LYS A 107 10.65 5.82 -8.25
CA LYS A 107 10.54 7.27 -8.05
C LYS A 107 11.06 8.06 -9.25
N ALA A 108 12.11 7.59 -9.93
CA ALA A 108 12.60 8.17 -11.17
C ALA A 108 11.57 8.05 -12.30
N GLN A 109 10.99 6.85 -12.49
CA GLN A 109 9.94 6.61 -13.48
C GLN A 109 8.70 7.47 -13.21
N TYR A 110 8.27 7.59 -11.95
CA TYR A 110 7.18 8.49 -11.56
C TYR A 110 7.47 9.94 -11.97
N ARG A 111 8.69 10.44 -11.71
CA ARG A 111 9.11 11.80 -12.08
C ARG A 111 9.15 12.03 -13.60
N LEU A 112 9.32 10.98 -14.38
CA LEU A 112 9.30 10.98 -15.84
C LEU A 112 7.88 10.79 -16.43
N GLY A 113 6.87 10.57 -15.58
CA GLY A 113 5.50 10.34 -16.01
C GLY A 113 5.19 8.88 -16.39
N HIS A 114 6.13 7.97 -16.21
CA HIS A 114 5.98 6.54 -16.50
C HIS A 114 5.35 5.81 -15.30
N TYR A 115 4.08 6.13 -15.03
CA TYR A 115 3.40 5.71 -13.79
C TYR A 115 3.22 4.18 -13.69
N GLN A 116 2.93 3.50 -14.82
CA GLN A 116 2.73 2.06 -14.80
C GLN A 116 4.03 1.29 -14.54
N GLU A 117 5.15 1.72 -15.15
CA GLU A 117 6.48 1.18 -14.91
C GLU A 117 6.91 1.41 -13.46
N SER A 118 6.60 2.59 -12.92
CA SER A 118 6.81 2.89 -11.51
C SER A 118 6.04 1.92 -10.61
N LEU A 119 4.77 1.64 -10.88
CA LEU A 119 3.97 0.68 -10.11
C LEU A 119 4.57 -0.73 -10.13
N ASN A 120 5.01 -1.21 -11.29
CA ASN A 120 5.65 -2.53 -11.42
C ASN A 120 6.94 -2.62 -10.58
N LEU A 121 7.75 -1.57 -10.58
CA LEU A 121 8.98 -1.50 -9.77
C LEU A 121 8.68 -1.45 -8.27
N LEU A 122 7.58 -0.77 -7.87
CA LEU A 122 7.15 -0.72 -6.47
C LEU A 122 6.69 -2.08 -5.93
N GLU A 123 6.16 -2.97 -6.78
CA GLU A 123 5.84 -4.35 -6.37
C GLU A 123 7.11 -5.12 -6.00
N VAL A 124 8.17 -4.97 -6.82
CA VAL A 124 9.46 -5.58 -6.52
C VAL A 124 10.07 -4.98 -5.25
N ALA A 125 10.05 -3.65 -5.13
CA ALA A 125 10.55 -2.95 -3.94
C ALA A 125 9.82 -3.41 -2.67
N GLN A 126 8.50 -3.53 -2.71
CA GLN A 126 7.69 -4.02 -1.59
C GLN A 126 8.11 -5.41 -1.13
N SER A 127 8.31 -6.33 -2.07
CA SER A 127 8.76 -7.69 -1.77
C SER A 127 10.15 -7.69 -1.10
N ARG A 128 11.08 -6.88 -1.61
CA ARG A 128 12.47 -6.82 -1.11
C ARG A 128 12.61 -6.10 0.23
N LEU A 129 11.70 -5.17 0.52
CA LEU A 129 11.68 -4.33 1.74
C LEU A 129 10.65 -4.82 2.77
N SER A 130 10.14 -6.04 2.65
CA SER A 130 9.02 -6.56 3.45
C SER A 130 9.27 -6.53 4.97
N GLY A 131 10.53 -6.55 5.43
CA GLY A 131 10.90 -6.42 6.84
C GLY A 131 11.12 -4.97 7.31
N GLU A 132 11.01 -3.96 6.45
CA GLU A 132 11.38 -2.58 6.74
C GLU A 132 10.16 -1.65 6.73
N THR A 133 9.49 -1.53 7.86
CA THR A 133 8.20 -0.81 8.00
C THR A 133 8.26 0.63 7.49
N PHE A 134 9.36 1.36 7.77
CA PHE A 134 9.56 2.71 7.26
C PHE A 134 9.50 2.74 5.72
N TRP A 135 10.27 1.87 5.06
CA TRP A 135 10.35 1.81 3.60
C TRP A 135 9.07 1.28 2.96
N LEU A 136 8.37 0.35 3.63
CA LEU A 136 7.05 -0.09 3.17
C LEU A 136 6.04 1.08 3.17
N ALA A 137 6.09 1.95 4.18
CA ALA A 137 5.28 3.16 4.19
C ALA A 137 5.60 4.06 2.99
N GLU A 138 6.89 4.28 2.68
CA GLU A 138 7.33 5.05 1.52
C GLU A 138 6.88 4.42 0.19
N VAL A 139 6.96 3.08 0.06
CA VAL A 139 6.47 2.36 -1.11
C VAL A 139 4.97 2.60 -1.31
N HIS A 140 4.17 2.49 -0.24
CA HIS A 140 2.73 2.73 -0.33
C HIS A 140 2.39 4.19 -0.61
N ALA A 141 3.14 5.14 -0.06
CA ALA A 141 2.97 6.57 -0.36
C ALA A 141 3.21 6.85 -1.86
N LEU A 142 4.33 6.38 -2.40
CA LEU A 142 4.65 6.55 -3.83
C LEU A 142 3.66 5.82 -4.75
N ARG A 143 3.14 4.65 -4.33
CA ARG A 143 2.06 3.96 -5.04
C ARG A 143 0.80 4.80 -5.10
N GLY A 144 0.44 5.47 -4.00
CA GLY A 144 -0.65 6.43 -3.95
C GLY A 144 -0.47 7.58 -4.94
N GLU A 145 0.72 8.18 -5.01
CA GLU A 145 1.04 9.23 -5.98
C GLU A 145 0.87 8.73 -7.44
N ASN A 146 1.32 7.51 -7.75
CA ASN A 146 1.16 6.93 -9.09
C ASN A 146 -0.32 6.73 -9.44
N TYR A 147 -1.12 6.15 -8.52
CA TYR A 147 -2.54 5.96 -8.78
C TYR A 147 -3.29 7.28 -8.90
N ARG A 148 -2.92 8.29 -8.11
CA ARG A 148 -3.50 9.63 -8.23
C ARG A 148 -3.18 10.24 -9.61
N ALA A 149 -1.94 10.15 -10.06
CA ALA A 149 -1.53 10.63 -11.38
C ALA A 149 -2.24 9.90 -12.53
N LEU A 150 -2.61 8.63 -12.34
CA LEU A 150 -3.42 7.83 -13.28
C LEU A 150 -4.94 8.07 -13.14
N GLY A 151 -5.39 8.98 -12.27
CA GLY A 151 -6.82 9.23 -12.03
C GLY A 151 -7.55 8.10 -11.27
N GLN A 152 -6.80 7.15 -10.70
CA GLN A 152 -7.36 5.99 -9.98
C GLN A 152 -7.56 6.34 -8.49
N THR A 153 -8.44 7.31 -8.23
CA THR A 153 -8.69 7.89 -6.91
C THR A 153 -8.90 6.86 -5.78
N PRO A 154 -9.74 5.82 -5.91
CA PRO A 154 -9.94 4.85 -4.83
C PRO A 154 -8.67 4.06 -4.49
N ARG A 155 -7.83 3.75 -5.49
CA ARG A 155 -6.56 3.05 -5.27
C ARG A 155 -5.50 3.94 -4.65
N ALA A 156 -5.50 5.22 -5.02
CA ALA A 156 -4.61 6.22 -4.43
C ALA A 156 -4.91 6.37 -2.94
N GLU A 157 -6.18 6.58 -2.59
CA GLU A 157 -6.64 6.71 -1.20
C GLU A 157 -6.27 5.48 -0.36
N ALA A 158 -6.59 4.28 -0.84
CA ALA A 158 -6.23 3.04 -0.16
C ALA A 158 -4.72 2.91 0.08
N SER A 159 -3.90 3.33 -0.89
CA SER A 159 -2.44 3.28 -0.79
C SER A 159 -1.91 4.27 0.24
N TYR A 160 -2.42 5.51 0.27
CA TYR A 160 -2.05 6.50 1.27
C TYR A 160 -2.45 6.07 2.68
N HIS A 161 -3.67 5.54 2.86
CA HIS A 161 -4.07 5.00 4.15
C HIS A 161 -3.20 3.83 4.59
N GLN A 162 -2.77 2.96 3.66
CA GLN A 162 -1.83 1.89 4.01
C GLN A 162 -0.47 2.44 4.45
N SER A 163 0.03 3.48 3.79
CA SER A 163 1.24 4.17 4.20
C SER A 163 1.12 4.73 5.63
N LEU A 164 0.03 5.45 5.93
CA LEU A 164 -0.21 6.04 7.25
C LEU A 164 -0.46 5.01 8.35
N ARG A 165 -1.00 3.83 8.03
CA ARG A 165 -1.07 2.71 8.99
C ARG A 165 0.30 2.18 9.39
N LEU A 166 1.26 2.17 8.46
CA LEU A 166 2.64 1.74 8.72
C LEU A 166 3.46 2.84 9.39
N ASN A 167 3.27 4.08 8.98
CA ASN A 167 3.96 5.25 9.52
C ASN A 167 3.04 6.48 9.48
N SER A 168 2.44 6.83 10.61
CA SER A 168 1.53 7.98 10.72
C SER A 168 2.21 9.32 10.41
N GLY A 169 3.54 9.38 10.49
CA GLY A 169 4.34 10.55 10.13
C GLY A 169 4.68 10.67 8.65
N ASN A 170 4.17 9.78 7.77
CA ASN A 170 4.47 9.86 6.35
C ASN A 170 3.81 11.08 5.69
N ARG A 171 4.62 12.12 5.42
CA ARG A 171 4.15 13.39 4.86
C ARG A 171 3.59 13.22 3.44
N THR A 172 4.21 12.41 2.60
CA THR A 172 3.75 12.19 1.22
C THR A 172 2.33 11.65 1.20
N ALA A 173 2.02 10.70 2.07
CA ALA A 173 0.68 10.13 2.15
C ALA A 173 -0.34 11.12 2.75
N SER A 174 0.02 11.84 3.80
CA SER A 174 -0.83 12.87 4.42
C SER A 174 -1.16 13.99 3.43
N ASP A 175 -0.15 14.52 2.75
CA ASP A 175 -0.31 15.58 1.76
C ASP A 175 -1.11 15.08 0.54
N GLY A 176 -0.91 13.81 0.15
CA GLY A 176 -1.66 13.18 -0.93
C GLY A 176 -3.16 13.14 -0.65
N LEU A 177 -3.56 12.68 0.53
CA LEU A 177 -4.97 12.66 0.96
C LEU A 177 -5.56 14.07 1.04
N THR A 178 -4.80 15.03 1.58
CA THR A 178 -5.24 16.43 1.66
C THR A 178 -5.50 17.01 0.27
N ARG A 179 -4.61 16.77 -0.70
CA ARG A 179 -4.82 17.20 -2.09
C ARG A 179 -6.06 16.56 -2.71
N MET A 180 -6.29 15.28 -2.48
CA MET A 180 -7.46 14.57 -3.01
C MET A 180 -8.78 15.11 -2.47
N THR A 181 -8.83 15.46 -1.17
CA THR A 181 -10.02 16.08 -0.58
C THR A 181 -10.28 17.50 -1.13
N ALA A 182 -9.23 18.25 -1.44
CA ALA A 182 -9.34 19.57 -2.04
C ALA A 182 -9.75 19.51 -3.53
N GLU A 183 -9.33 18.47 -4.25
CA GLU A 183 -9.66 18.25 -5.67
C GLU A 183 -11.08 17.68 -5.87
N THR A 184 -11.70 17.11 -4.83
CA THR A 184 -13.10 16.67 -4.89
C THR A 184 -13.99 17.87 -4.57
N PRO A 185 -14.61 18.55 -5.56
CA PRO A 185 -15.56 19.60 -5.26
C PRO A 185 -16.68 18.97 -4.45
N ALA A 186 -17.06 19.63 -3.35
CA ALA A 186 -18.21 19.23 -2.55
C ALA A 186 -19.38 18.97 -3.51
N ALA A 187 -19.71 17.69 -3.69
CA ALA A 187 -20.80 17.27 -4.55
C ALA A 187 -22.00 18.11 -4.15
N ALA A 188 -22.49 18.88 -5.11
CA ALA A 188 -23.56 19.85 -4.97
C ALA A 188 -24.70 19.30 -4.11
N LYS A 189 -25.09 20.11 -3.13
CA LYS A 189 -26.36 19.97 -2.42
C LYS A 189 -27.53 20.03 -3.39
#